data_acc175587feddd7b63abf1ef6ab51abd
#
_entry.id   acc175587feddd7b63abf1ef6ab51abd
#
_cell.length_a   1.000
_cell.length_b   1.000
_cell.length_c   1.000
_cell.angle_alpha   90.00
_cell.angle_beta   90.00
_cell.angle_gamma   90.00
#
_symmetry.space_group_name_H-M   'P 1'
#
loop_
_entity.id
_entity.type
_entity.pdbx_description
1 polymer ?
#
loop_
_entity_poly.entity_id
_entity_poly.type
_entity_poly.pdbx_seq_one_letter_code
_entity_poly.pdbx_strand_id
1 'polypeptide(L)'
;MRRPICLLLAAALAVLSAGGAAALEVRVGVIRVDRPQLAPISRLEEWPRDLGFAGGRLADEDNATTGRFLGHTYVTETAAVPPDTAEAALDRMLGEGLRLFVVLGQGDDVLALADRAGDGALLLNAGARETRLRDADCRANLLHVAPSEAMLADAVAEFAIWKKWTRWALISGSHPEDRAMAEAYRRAAAIFGAKIVEERVFEDTGGSRRTDTGHVLVQRQIPVFSEGMKDHDLVIAADASDVFAPYLPFHMWDPRPVMGAAGLRPVSFHAATEAWGATQFQRRFEALTGRQVREEDYQVWLALRVLGEAVTRTDTADPAELRAYMLGPEFELAAFKGQKVTFRDWNGQLRQPLLLYDGRINVSVSPQDGFLHQRSPLDTLGLDAPESSCAAFR
;
A
#
# COMPACT_ATOMS: atom_id res chain seq x y z
N MET A 1 78.60 11.25 50.64
CA MET A 1 78.16 10.02 50.08
C MET A 1 76.63 10.00 50.11
N ARG A 2 75.94 10.37 49.06
CA ARG A 2 74.45 10.27 48.95
C ARG A 2 74.15 9.68 47.56
N ARG A 3 73.52 8.52 47.51
CA ARG A 3 73.04 7.83 46.30
C ARG A 3 71.67 8.39 45.87
N PRO A 4 71.38 8.67 44.62
CA PRO A 4 70.03 8.97 44.15
C PRO A 4 69.32 7.67 43.81
N ILE A 5 68.07 7.57 44.28
CA ILE A 5 67.11 6.52 43.96
C ILE A 5 66.41 6.87 42.63
N CYS A 6 66.61 6.03 41.58
CA CYS A 6 65.86 6.11 40.33
C CYS A 6 64.47 5.52 40.52
N LEU A 7 63.44 6.37 40.45
CA LEU A 7 62.05 5.95 40.32
C LEU A 7 61.75 5.65 38.84
N LEU A 8 61.55 4.40 38.51
CA LEU A 8 61.00 3.95 37.23
C LEU A 8 59.48 4.10 37.27
N LEU A 9 58.96 5.10 36.57
CA LEU A 9 57.51 5.23 36.28
C LEU A 9 57.18 4.30 35.08
N ALA A 10 56.52 3.18 35.32
CA ALA A 10 55.93 2.34 34.30
C ALA A 10 54.59 2.98 33.88
N ALA A 11 54.56 3.67 32.74
CA ALA A 11 53.33 4.12 32.12
C ALA A 11 52.63 2.92 31.43
N ALA A 12 51.58 2.40 32.05
CA ALA A 12 50.68 1.45 31.42
C ALA A 12 49.81 2.19 30.37
N LEU A 13 50.14 2.07 29.11
CA LEU A 13 49.26 2.45 28.01
C LEU A 13 48.07 1.47 27.98
N ALA A 14 46.93 1.88 28.57
CA ALA A 14 45.67 1.23 28.31
C ALA A 14 45.23 1.57 26.88
N VAL A 15 45.44 0.66 25.95
CA VAL A 15 44.83 0.72 24.62
C VAL A 15 43.35 0.46 24.81
N LEU A 16 42.57 1.52 24.93
CA LEU A 16 41.12 1.45 24.71
C LEU A 16 40.91 1.05 23.23
N SER A 17 40.73 -0.23 22.99
CA SER A 17 40.09 -0.70 21.77
C SER A 17 38.67 -0.14 21.76
N ALA A 18 38.51 1.05 21.15
CA ALA A 18 37.23 1.48 20.71
C ALA A 18 36.78 0.42 19.65
N GLY A 19 35.97 -0.51 20.08
CA GLY A 19 35.24 -1.36 19.18
C GLY A 19 34.39 -0.41 18.30
N GLY A 20 34.88 -0.11 17.11
CA GLY A 20 34.07 0.57 16.13
C GLY A 20 32.80 -0.24 15.98
N ALA A 21 31.63 0.34 16.32
CA ALA A 21 30.36 -0.23 15.95
C ALA A 21 30.46 -0.57 14.46
N ALA A 22 30.34 -1.82 14.09
CA ALA A 22 30.34 -2.24 12.69
C ALA A 22 29.17 -1.49 12.05
N ALA A 23 29.46 -0.74 10.98
CA ALA A 23 28.41 -0.04 10.26
C ALA A 23 27.39 -1.07 9.78
N LEU A 24 26.13 -0.91 10.16
CA LEU A 24 25.06 -1.80 9.73
C LEU A 24 24.62 -1.41 8.31
N GLU A 25 24.86 -2.28 7.35
CA GLU A 25 24.35 -2.14 5.99
C GLU A 25 23.00 -2.84 5.85
N VAL A 26 21.97 -2.06 5.57
CA VAL A 26 20.61 -2.52 5.36
C VAL A 26 20.34 -2.57 3.87
N ARG A 27 20.32 -3.78 3.30
CA ARG A 27 20.05 -4.01 1.88
C ARG A 27 18.62 -4.53 1.70
N VAL A 28 17.84 -3.85 0.85
CA VAL A 28 16.45 -4.20 0.58
C VAL A 28 16.24 -4.39 -0.92
N GLY A 29 15.68 -5.53 -1.32
CA GLY A 29 15.25 -5.77 -2.70
C GLY A 29 13.85 -5.20 -2.94
N VAL A 30 13.65 -4.38 -3.98
CA VAL A 30 12.32 -3.96 -4.43
C VAL A 30 12.04 -4.64 -5.76
N ILE A 31 11.08 -5.57 -5.74
CA ILE A 31 10.68 -6.34 -6.92
C ILE A 31 9.32 -5.82 -7.38
N ARG A 32 9.26 -5.32 -8.62
CA ARG A 32 8.03 -4.97 -9.30
C ARG A 32 7.73 -6.01 -10.37
N VAL A 33 6.56 -6.67 -10.26
CA VAL A 33 6.10 -7.65 -11.23
C VAL A 33 5.22 -6.96 -12.26
N ASP A 34 5.77 -6.77 -13.47
CA ASP A 34 5.12 -6.04 -14.56
C ASP A 34 4.25 -7.01 -15.38
N ARG A 35 2.94 -6.81 -15.35
CA ARG A 35 1.97 -7.56 -16.16
C ARG A 35 1.48 -6.72 -17.33
N PRO A 36 1.10 -7.34 -18.46
CA PRO A 36 0.38 -6.63 -19.51
C PRO A 36 -0.87 -5.98 -18.95
N GLN A 37 -1.00 -4.69 -19.17
CA GLN A 37 -2.15 -3.92 -18.72
C GLN A 37 -2.87 -3.31 -19.90
N LEU A 38 -4.17 -3.06 -19.72
CA LEU A 38 -4.93 -2.28 -20.68
C LEU A 38 -4.32 -0.87 -20.73
N ALA A 39 -4.28 -0.28 -21.94
CA ALA A 39 -3.80 1.09 -22.06
C ALA A 39 -4.67 2.02 -21.21
N PRO A 40 -4.10 2.96 -20.45
CA PRO A 40 -4.91 3.89 -19.65
C PRO A 40 -5.81 4.74 -20.56
N ILE A 41 -6.94 5.19 -20.04
CA ILE A 41 -7.93 5.99 -20.78
C ILE A 41 -7.29 7.31 -21.24
N SER A 42 -6.42 7.89 -20.43
CA SER A 42 -5.74 9.15 -20.73
C SER A 42 -4.23 8.97 -20.78
N ARG A 43 -3.56 9.70 -21.70
CA ARG A 43 -2.10 9.79 -21.71
C ARG A 43 -1.51 10.41 -20.44
N LEU A 44 -2.29 11.18 -19.72
CA LEU A 44 -1.88 11.75 -18.42
C LEU A 44 -1.71 10.68 -17.33
N GLU A 45 -2.27 9.50 -17.55
CA GLU A 45 -2.22 8.36 -16.63
C GLU A 45 -1.20 7.29 -17.04
N GLU A 46 -0.35 7.59 -18.04
CA GLU A 46 0.72 6.67 -18.42
C GLU A 46 1.64 6.33 -17.25
N TRP A 47 2.03 5.06 -17.19
CA TRP A 47 2.82 4.50 -16.09
C TRP A 47 4.27 4.96 -16.20
N PRO A 48 4.82 5.62 -15.16
CA PRO A 48 6.24 5.95 -15.13
C PRO A 48 7.11 4.69 -15.11
N ARG A 49 8.23 4.69 -15.83
CA ARG A 49 9.17 3.56 -15.82
C ARG A 49 9.73 3.25 -14.44
N ASP A 50 9.90 4.28 -13.62
CA ASP A 50 10.42 4.21 -12.26
C ASP A 50 9.31 4.14 -11.19
N LEU A 51 8.08 3.78 -11.57
CA LEU A 51 6.95 3.63 -10.65
C LEU A 51 7.31 2.70 -9.50
N GLY A 52 7.10 3.16 -8.27
CA GLY A 52 7.49 2.50 -7.03
C GLY A 52 8.98 2.68 -6.69
N PHE A 53 9.89 2.52 -7.64
CA PHE A 53 11.33 2.65 -7.41
C PHE A 53 11.75 4.07 -7.02
N ALA A 54 11.04 5.07 -7.54
CA ALA A 54 11.23 6.46 -7.15
C ALA A 54 10.93 6.69 -5.66
N GLY A 55 9.87 6.07 -5.16
CA GLY A 55 9.57 6.05 -3.72
C GLY A 55 10.69 5.42 -2.90
N GLY A 56 11.30 4.35 -3.42
CA GLY A 56 12.45 3.70 -2.80
C GLY A 56 13.65 4.64 -2.64
N ARG A 57 14.02 5.36 -3.70
CA ARG A 57 15.12 6.34 -3.63
C ARG A 57 14.88 7.42 -2.56
N LEU A 58 13.65 7.93 -2.47
CA LEU A 58 13.32 8.93 -1.45
C LEU A 58 13.35 8.34 -0.04
N ALA A 59 12.96 7.09 0.13
CA ALA A 59 13.02 6.39 1.42
C ALA A 59 14.47 6.17 1.88
N ASP A 60 15.39 5.82 0.97
CA ASP A 60 16.81 5.70 1.29
C ASP A 60 17.39 7.02 1.80
N GLU A 61 17.06 8.15 1.18
CA GLU A 61 17.46 9.49 1.66
C GLU A 61 16.89 9.78 3.07
N ASP A 62 15.62 9.45 3.30
CA ASP A 62 14.95 9.65 4.58
C ASP A 62 15.55 8.78 5.69
N ASN A 63 15.78 7.50 5.41
CA ASN A 63 16.40 6.56 6.34
C ASN A 63 17.85 6.96 6.67
N ALA A 64 18.61 7.39 5.66
CA ALA A 64 19.98 7.85 5.83
C ALA A 64 20.08 9.10 6.72
N THR A 65 19.00 9.88 6.89
CA THR A 65 19.03 11.08 7.74
C THR A 65 19.30 10.70 9.22
N THR A 66 18.62 9.67 9.73
CA THR A 66 18.88 9.15 11.09
C THR A 66 20.03 8.14 11.07
N GLY A 67 20.12 7.32 10.03
CA GLY A 67 21.10 6.25 9.90
C GLY A 67 22.57 6.74 10.02
N ARG A 68 22.88 7.92 9.47
CA ARG A 68 24.24 8.51 9.56
C ARG A 68 24.72 8.70 10.98
N PHE A 69 23.82 8.99 11.93
CA PHE A 69 24.16 9.15 13.34
C PHE A 69 24.33 7.82 14.06
N LEU A 70 23.71 6.75 13.54
CA LEU A 70 23.75 5.41 14.12
C LEU A 70 24.79 4.50 13.42
N GLY A 71 25.43 4.98 12.36
CA GLY A 71 26.34 4.16 11.56
C GLY A 71 25.61 3.20 10.61
N HIS A 72 24.33 3.45 10.31
CA HIS A 72 23.54 2.64 9.38
C HIS A 72 23.64 3.20 7.97
N THR A 73 23.73 2.33 6.98
CA THR A 73 23.61 2.63 5.56
C THR A 73 22.42 1.88 4.96
N TYR A 74 21.70 2.53 4.05
CA TYR A 74 20.51 1.95 3.41
C TYR A 74 20.75 1.89 1.91
N VAL A 75 20.52 0.71 1.33
CA VAL A 75 20.71 0.45 -0.10
C VAL A 75 19.52 -0.32 -0.64
N THR A 76 18.82 0.28 -1.59
CA THR A 76 17.69 -0.34 -2.29
C THR A 76 18.14 -0.88 -3.64
N GLU A 77 17.98 -2.19 -3.85
CA GLU A 77 18.19 -2.85 -5.13
C GLU A 77 16.84 -3.09 -5.81
N THR A 78 16.74 -2.76 -7.11
CA THR A 78 15.44 -2.79 -7.82
C THR A 78 15.45 -3.80 -8.95
N ALA A 79 14.31 -4.49 -9.15
CA ALA A 79 14.07 -5.33 -10.31
C ALA A 79 12.62 -5.11 -10.82
N ALA A 80 12.50 -4.78 -12.12
CA ALA A 80 11.24 -4.78 -12.84
C ALA A 80 11.23 -6.01 -13.75
N VAL A 81 10.34 -6.94 -13.50
CA VAL A 81 10.35 -8.26 -14.16
C VAL A 81 8.93 -8.72 -14.52
N PRO A 82 8.75 -9.47 -15.61
CA PRO A 82 7.47 -10.14 -15.85
C PRO A 82 7.25 -11.30 -14.83
N PRO A 83 6.00 -11.78 -14.68
CA PRO A 83 5.65 -12.79 -13.68
C PRO A 83 6.48 -14.08 -13.76
N ASP A 84 6.78 -14.55 -14.95
CA ASP A 84 7.52 -15.79 -15.22
C ASP A 84 9.00 -15.75 -14.79
N THR A 85 9.54 -14.58 -14.54
CA THR A 85 10.93 -14.39 -14.08
C THR A 85 11.06 -13.79 -12.68
N ALA A 86 9.93 -13.54 -12.00
CA ALA A 86 9.92 -12.89 -10.70
C ALA A 86 10.65 -13.71 -9.62
N GLU A 87 10.43 -15.04 -9.58
CA GLU A 87 11.12 -15.93 -8.65
C GLU A 87 12.64 -16.00 -8.93
N ALA A 88 13.04 -15.99 -10.20
CA ALA A 88 14.45 -15.97 -10.54
C ALA A 88 15.16 -14.67 -10.12
N ALA A 89 14.46 -13.55 -10.19
CA ALA A 89 14.97 -12.27 -9.67
C ALA A 89 15.13 -12.30 -8.15
N LEU A 90 14.16 -12.88 -7.43
CA LEU A 90 14.26 -13.10 -5.99
C LEU A 90 15.42 -14.01 -5.63
N ASP A 91 15.56 -15.17 -6.31
CA ASP A 91 16.64 -16.14 -6.06
C ASP A 91 18.02 -15.50 -6.22
N ARG A 92 18.20 -14.67 -7.25
CA ARG A 92 19.45 -13.91 -7.45
C ARG A 92 19.73 -13.01 -6.25
N MET A 93 18.76 -12.19 -5.82
CA MET A 93 18.94 -11.29 -4.68
C MET A 93 19.17 -12.05 -3.37
N LEU A 94 18.48 -13.18 -3.15
CA LEU A 94 18.71 -14.06 -2.00
C LEU A 94 20.14 -14.63 -2.03
N GLY A 95 20.64 -15.03 -3.23
CA GLY A 95 22.02 -15.50 -3.44
C GLY A 95 23.07 -14.41 -3.16
N GLU A 96 22.73 -13.14 -3.38
CA GLU A 96 23.54 -11.97 -3.06
C GLU A 96 23.45 -11.56 -1.57
N GLY A 97 22.68 -12.30 -0.77
CA GLY A 97 22.56 -12.13 0.68
C GLY A 97 21.45 -11.21 1.14
N LEU A 98 20.58 -10.72 0.25
CA LEU A 98 19.42 -9.92 0.66
C LEU A 98 18.40 -10.81 1.39
N ARG A 99 17.79 -10.27 2.42
CA ARG A 99 16.76 -10.94 3.24
C ARG A 99 15.52 -10.10 3.49
N LEU A 100 15.53 -8.83 3.08
CA LEU A 100 14.43 -7.88 3.22
C LEU A 100 13.96 -7.50 1.82
N PHE A 101 12.65 -7.58 1.59
CA PHE A 101 12.07 -7.31 0.28
C PHE A 101 10.81 -6.46 0.36
N VAL A 102 10.60 -5.64 -0.66
CA VAL A 102 9.34 -4.94 -0.93
C VAL A 102 8.84 -5.42 -2.28
N VAL A 103 7.58 -5.83 -2.34
CA VAL A 103 6.99 -6.40 -3.56
C VAL A 103 5.83 -5.54 -4.05
N LEU A 104 5.91 -5.13 -5.30
CA LEU A 104 4.83 -4.55 -6.09
C LEU A 104 4.39 -5.61 -7.11
N GLY A 105 3.25 -6.24 -6.90
CA GLY A 105 2.70 -7.28 -7.78
C GLY A 105 1.24 -7.55 -7.43
N GLN A 106 0.63 -8.50 -8.12
CA GLN A 106 -0.69 -9.05 -7.76
C GLN A 106 -0.54 -10.13 -6.68
N GLY A 107 -1.65 -10.56 -6.10
CA GLY A 107 -1.65 -11.48 -4.96
C GLY A 107 -0.91 -12.79 -5.20
N ASP A 108 -1.09 -13.39 -6.37
CA ASP A 108 -0.41 -14.65 -6.71
C ASP A 108 1.10 -14.47 -6.84
N ASP A 109 1.56 -13.32 -7.39
CA ASP A 109 2.99 -12.99 -7.47
C ASP A 109 3.59 -12.83 -6.08
N VAL A 110 2.88 -12.10 -5.21
CA VAL A 110 3.32 -11.84 -3.82
C VAL A 110 3.40 -13.15 -3.03
N LEU A 111 2.42 -14.04 -3.18
CA LEU A 111 2.43 -15.35 -2.52
C LEU A 111 3.56 -16.25 -3.02
N ALA A 112 3.74 -16.34 -4.34
CA ALA A 112 4.82 -17.13 -4.92
C ALA A 112 6.20 -16.67 -4.42
N LEU A 113 6.43 -15.35 -4.37
CA LEU A 113 7.67 -14.80 -3.84
C LEU A 113 7.83 -15.03 -2.33
N ALA A 114 6.75 -14.92 -1.54
CA ALA A 114 6.79 -15.17 -0.10
C ALA A 114 7.07 -16.66 0.19
N ASP A 115 6.41 -17.58 -0.51
CA ASP A 115 6.63 -19.03 -0.40
C ASP A 115 8.05 -19.41 -0.83
N ARG A 116 8.57 -18.80 -1.90
CA ARG A 116 9.93 -19.03 -2.40
C ARG A 116 11.00 -18.52 -1.44
N ALA A 117 10.80 -17.36 -0.83
CA ALA A 117 11.74 -16.75 0.11
C ALA A 117 11.84 -17.54 1.43
N GLY A 118 10.73 -18.17 1.86
CA GLY A 118 10.67 -18.94 3.10
C GLY A 118 10.92 -18.10 4.36
N ASP A 119 11.10 -18.78 5.49
CA ASP A 119 11.21 -18.13 6.82
C ASP A 119 12.50 -17.30 7.01
N GLY A 120 13.48 -17.46 6.11
CA GLY A 120 14.76 -16.75 6.19
C GLY A 120 14.72 -15.32 5.64
N ALA A 121 13.60 -14.85 5.14
CA ALA A 121 13.44 -13.51 4.59
C ALA A 121 12.10 -12.89 5.00
N LEU A 122 12.03 -11.57 4.98
CA LEU A 122 10.82 -10.79 5.28
C LEU A 122 10.42 -9.99 4.06
N LEU A 123 9.16 -10.13 3.66
CA LEU A 123 8.58 -9.41 2.54
C LEU A 123 7.53 -8.41 3.03
N LEU A 124 7.54 -7.22 2.43
CA LEU A 124 6.49 -6.21 2.60
C LEU A 124 5.74 -6.06 1.28
N ASN A 125 4.46 -6.39 1.30
CA ASN A 125 3.58 -6.18 0.16
C ASN A 125 3.20 -4.69 0.05
N ALA A 126 3.61 -4.06 -1.03
CA ALA A 126 3.34 -2.65 -1.34
C ALA A 126 2.39 -2.47 -2.54
N GLY A 127 1.79 -3.54 -3.07
CA GLY A 127 0.94 -3.49 -4.28
C GLY A 127 -0.36 -4.28 -4.17
N ALA A 128 -0.28 -5.56 -3.83
CA ALA A 128 -1.43 -6.47 -3.84
C ALA A 128 -2.49 -6.09 -2.79
N ARG A 129 -3.73 -5.95 -3.24
CA ARG A 129 -4.87 -5.50 -2.42
C ARG A 129 -5.82 -6.63 -2.05
N GLU A 130 -5.65 -7.82 -2.62
CA GLU A 130 -6.53 -8.97 -2.42
C GLU A 130 -6.67 -9.30 -0.92
N THR A 131 -7.89 -9.28 -0.44
CA THR A 131 -8.22 -9.50 0.97
C THR A 131 -7.75 -10.87 1.48
N ARG A 132 -7.77 -11.91 0.61
CA ARG A 132 -7.33 -13.27 0.94
C ARG A 132 -5.90 -13.36 1.49
N LEU A 133 -5.00 -12.43 1.08
CA LEU A 133 -3.61 -12.37 1.58
C LEU A 133 -3.52 -12.03 3.08
N ARG A 134 -4.54 -11.42 3.64
CA ARG A 134 -4.67 -11.05 5.07
C ARG A 134 -5.61 -12.00 5.80
N ASP A 135 -6.01 -13.08 5.12
CA ASP A 135 -6.99 -14.05 5.57
C ASP A 135 -6.46 -15.47 5.32
N ALA A 136 -7.16 -16.29 4.54
CA ALA A 136 -6.84 -17.70 4.32
C ALA A 136 -5.43 -17.93 3.72
N ASP A 137 -4.94 -17.01 2.89
CA ASP A 137 -3.65 -17.12 2.19
C ASP A 137 -2.51 -16.34 2.87
N CYS A 138 -2.65 -16.00 4.16
CA CYS A 138 -1.61 -15.27 4.87
C CYS A 138 -0.31 -16.09 5.03
N ARG A 139 0.83 -15.40 5.08
CA ARG A 139 2.16 -15.97 5.30
C ARG A 139 2.87 -15.24 6.44
N ALA A 140 3.55 -15.99 7.31
CA ALA A 140 4.24 -15.43 8.46
C ALA A 140 5.35 -14.45 8.09
N ASN A 141 6.01 -14.66 6.96
CA ASN A 141 7.09 -13.82 6.43
C ASN A 141 6.61 -12.68 5.52
N LEU A 142 5.30 -12.42 5.46
CA LEU A 142 4.70 -11.41 4.59
C LEU A 142 3.85 -10.41 5.40
N LEU A 143 4.28 -9.15 5.45
CA LEU A 143 3.52 -8.06 6.01
C LEU A 143 2.94 -7.17 4.89
N HIS A 144 1.87 -6.46 5.17
CA HIS A 144 1.12 -5.72 4.14
C HIS A 144 1.10 -4.22 4.44
N VAL A 145 1.77 -3.43 3.61
CA VAL A 145 1.74 -1.96 3.64
C VAL A 145 0.59 -1.45 2.77
N ALA A 146 0.37 -2.06 1.61
CA ALA A 146 -0.79 -1.76 0.77
C ALA A 146 -2.10 -2.07 1.52
N PRO A 147 -3.12 -1.19 1.45
CA PRO A 147 -4.43 -1.48 2.00
C PRO A 147 -5.10 -2.63 1.22
N SER A 148 -5.94 -3.42 1.91
CA SER A 148 -6.73 -4.44 1.24
C SER A 148 -7.96 -3.85 0.56
N GLU A 149 -8.54 -4.61 -0.41
CA GLU A 149 -9.83 -4.25 -1.02
C GLU A 149 -10.92 -4.04 0.04
N ALA A 150 -10.92 -4.87 1.09
CA ALA A 150 -11.86 -4.71 2.21
C ALA A 150 -11.68 -3.36 2.91
N MET A 151 -10.43 -2.93 3.19
CA MET A 151 -10.17 -1.62 3.80
C MET A 151 -10.64 -0.46 2.92
N LEU A 152 -10.41 -0.55 1.60
CA LEU A 152 -10.82 0.47 0.64
C LEU A 152 -12.35 0.56 0.55
N ALA A 153 -13.04 -0.59 0.49
CA ALA A 153 -14.49 -0.66 0.46
C ALA A 153 -15.12 -0.12 1.75
N ASP A 154 -14.54 -0.48 2.91
CA ASP A 154 -15.02 -0.01 4.21
C ASP A 154 -14.85 1.51 4.36
N ALA A 155 -13.75 2.08 3.86
CA ALA A 155 -13.55 3.53 3.87
C ALA A 155 -14.64 4.29 3.09
N VAL A 156 -15.06 3.74 1.96
CA VAL A 156 -16.17 4.26 1.15
C VAL A 156 -17.50 4.08 1.89
N ALA A 157 -17.72 2.90 2.47
CA ALA A 157 -18.95 2.57 3.17
C ALA A 157 -19.18 3.48 4.38
N GLU A 158 -18.16 3.69 5.21
CA GLU A 158 -18.26 4.60 6.35
C GLU A 158 -18.68 6.02 5.93
N PHE A 159 -18.05 6.55 4.88
CA PHE A 159 -18.40 7.87 4.36
C PHE A 159 -19.82 7.91 3.82
N ALA A 160 -20.24 6.91 3.05
CA ALA A 160 -21.59 6.83 2.50
C ALA A 160 -22.64 6.78 3.63
N ILE A 161 -22.42 5.97 4.65
CA ILE A 161 -23.33 5.87 5.81
C ILE A 161 -23.33 7.16 6.64
N TRP A 162 -22.17 7.78 6.84
CA TRP A 162 -22.08 9.08 7.49
C TRP A 162 -22.88 10.15 6.75
N LYS A 163 -22.92 10.10 5.40
CA LYS A 163 -23.78 10.94 4.54
C LYS A 163 -25.24 10.50 4.52
N LYS A 164 -25.60 9.38 5.16
CA LYS A 164 -26.92 8.74 5.12
C LYS A 164 -27.33 8.25 3.71
N TRP A 165 -26.35 7.93 2.87
CA TRP A 165 -26.56 7.27 1.59
C TRP A 165 -26.58 5.75 1.81
N THR A 166 -27.75 5.23 2.09
CA THR A 166 -27.92 3.84 2.55
C THR A 166 -28.43 2.89 1.48
N ARG A 167 -28.86 3.42 0.33
CA ARG A 167 -29.39 2.64 -0.80
C ARG A 167 -28.40 2.73 -1.97
N TRP A 168 -27.72 1.64 -2.24
CA TRP A 168 -26.64 1.60 -3.21
C TRP A 168 -27.07 0.87 -4.48
N ALA A 169 -26.67 1.39 -5.64
CA ALA A 169 -26.60 0.66 -6.90
C ALA A 169 -25.13 0.23 -7.09
N LEU A 170 -24.88 -1.07 -7.22
CA LEU A 170 -23.56 -1.63 -7.47
C LEU A 170 -23.41 -1.94 -8.94
N ILE A 171 -22.43 -1.33 -9.59
CA ILE A 171 -22.04 -1.62 -10.97
C ILE A 171 -20.64 -2.22 -10.95
N SER A 172 -20.51 -3.47 -11.37
CA SER A 172 -19.22 -4.14 -11.51
C SER A 172 -18.83 -4.31 -12.97
N GLY A 173 -17.51 -4.38 -13.24
CA GLY A 173 -17.02 -4.87 -14.52
C GLY A 173 -17.10 -6.39 -14.65
N SER A 174 -16.65 -6.91 -15.77
CA SER A 174 -16.72 -8.34 -16.10
C SER A 174 -15.42 -9.11 -15.83
N HIS A 175 -14.33 -8.43 -15.50
CA HIS A 175 -13.05 -9.04 -15.19
C HIS A 175 -13.02 -9.65 -13.76
N PRO A 176 -12.13 -10.61 -13.47
CA PRO A 176 -12.05 -11.24 -12.15
C PRO A 176 -11.78 -10.25 -11.02
N GLU A 177 -10.89 -9.27 -11.23
CA GLU A 177 -10.55 -8.22 -10.29
C GLU A 177 -11.72 -7.27 -9.98
N ASP A 178 -12.58 -6.99 -10.97
CA ASP A 178 -13.80 -6.20 -10.79
C ASP A 178 -14.80 -6.93 -9.90
N ARG A 179 -14.93 -8.25 -10.08
CA ARG A 179 -15.79 -9.09 -9.25
C ARG A 179 -15.30 -9.17 -7.82
N ALA A 180 -13.98 -9.27 -7.62
CA ALA A 180 -13.37 -9.26 -6.28
C ALA A 180 -13.62 -7.92 -5.57
N MET A 181 -13.47 -6.81 -6.28
CA MET A 181 -13.80 -5.48 -5.77
C MET A 181 -15.29 -5.35 -5.43
N ALA A 182 -16.19 -5.87 -6.29
CA ALA A 182 -17.64 -5.88 -6.02
C ALA A 182 -17.99 -6.67 -4.76
N GLU A 183 -17.31 -7.81 -4.52
CA GLU A 183 -17.50 -8.59 -3.30
C GLU A 183 -17.09 -7.84 -2.04
N ALA A 184 -15.97 -7.09 -2.09
CA ALA A 184 -15.57 -6.24 -0.99
C ALA A 184 -16.65 -5.18 -0.67
N TYR A 185 -17.28 -4.59 -1.68
CA TYR A 185 -18.39 -3.64 -1.46
C TYR A 185 -19.67 -4.31 -0.96
N ARG A 186 -19.99 -5.55 -1.36
CA ARG A 186 -21.12 -6.31 -0.78
C ARG A 186 -20.89 -6.58 0.70
N ARG A 187 -19.67 -7.01 1.06
CA ARG A 187 -19.27 -7.18 2.45
C ARG A 187 -19.42 -5.87 3.24
N ALA A 188 -18.85 -4.77 2.73
CA ALA A 188 -18.92 -3.47 3.38
C ALA A 188 -20.38 -3.00 3.55
N ALA A 189 -21.23 -3.16 2.53
CA ALA A 189 -22.66 -2.83 2.62
C ALA A 189 -23.35 -3.59 3.77
N ALA A 190 -23.06 -4.90 3.90
CA ALA A 190 -23.64 -5.73 4.96
C ALA A 190 -23.17 -5.29 6.36
N ILE A 191 -21.87 -4.98 6.53
CA ILE A 191 -21.29 -4.58 7.82
C ILE A 191 -21.81 -3.20 8.26
N PHE A 192 -21.82 -2.24 7.34
CA PHE A 192 -22.18 -0.85 7.66
C PHE A 192 -23.68 -0.55 7.51
N GLY A 193 -24.50 -1.55 7.16
CA GLY A 193 -25.97 -1.43 7.13
C GLY A 193 -26.51 -0.71 5.90
N ALA A 194 -25.77 -0.70 4.78
CA ALA A 194 -26.29 -0.26 3.51
C ALA A 194 -27.07 -1.37 2.81
N LYS A 195 -27.97 -0.99 1.91
CA LYS A 195 -28.75 -1.92 1.09
C LYS A 195 -28.37 -1.75 -0.38
N ILE A 196 -27.83 -2.79 -0.98
CA ILE A 196 -27.67 -2.87 -2.42
C ILE A 196 -29.06 -3.14 -3.03
N VAL A 197 -29.63 -2.12 -3.68
CA VAL A 197 -30.97 -2.16 -4.26
C VAL A 197 -30.98 -2.59 -5.72
N GLU A 198 -29.84 -2.46 -6.39
CA GLU A 198 -29.63 -2.82 -7.78
C GLU A 198 -28.20 -3.30 -7.99
N GLU A 199 -28.02 -4.35 -8.78
CA GLU A 199 -26.69 -4.78 -9.24
C GLU A 199 -26.71 -4.94 -10.74
N ARG A 200 -25.67 -4.44 -11.42
CA ARG A 200 -25.46 -4.60 -12.86
C ARG A 200 -24.02 -4.92 -13.17
N VAL A 201 -23.79 -5.73 -14.20
CA VAL A 201 -22.45 -6.02 -14.70
C VAL A 201 -22.29 -5.29 -16.04
N PHE A 202 -21.25 -4.47 -16.13
CA PHE A 202 -20.85 -3.85 -17.39
C PHE A 202 -19.87 -4.77 -18.10
N GLU A 203 -20.31 -5.34 -19.23
CA GLU A 203 -19.47 -6.26 -19.99
C GLU A 203 -18.43 -5.50 -20.80
N ASP A 204 -17.17 -5.85 -20.61
CA ASP A 204 -16.09 -5.38 -21.46
C ASP A 204 -16.12 -6.16 -22.79
N THR A 205 -16.57 -5.51 -23.83
CA THR A 205 -16.62 -6.10 -25.17
C THR A 205 -15.32 -5.94 -25.96
N GLY A 206 -14.28 -5.41 -25.31
CA GLY A 206 -13.00 -5.08 -25.92
C GLY A 206 -13.08 -3.83 -26.80
N GLY A 207 -11.95 -3.49 -27.40
CA GLY A 207 -11.84 -2.34 -28.28
C GLY A 207 -10.73 -1.38 -27.84
N SER A 208 -10.47 -0.36 -28.66
CA SER A 208 -9.43 0.62 -28.33
C SER A 208 -9.98 1.69 -27.40
N ARG A 209 -9.40 1.80 -26.23
CA ARG A 209 -9.74 2.83 -25.23
C ARG A 209 -9.37 4.25 -25.66
N ARG A 210 -8.38 4.37 -26.55
CA ARG A 210 -7.80 5.66 -26.95
C ARG A 210 -8.08 6.09 -28.36
N THR A 211 -8.59 5.21 -29.22
CA THR A 211 -8.85 5.57 -30.61
C THR A 211 -10.31 5.84 -30.82
N ASP A 212 -10.60 7.01 -31.35
CA ASP A 212 -11.93 7.41 -31.83
C ASP A 212 -12.26 6.72 -33.15
N THR A 213 -12.18 5.39 -33.17
CA THR A 213 -12.56 4.59 -34.34
C THR A 213 -14.07 4.41 -34.46
N GLY A 214 -14.84 4.99 -33.53
CA GLY A 214 -16.31 4.99 -33.57
C GLY A 214 -16.97 3.67 -33.18
N HIS A 215 -16.24 2.61 -32.87
CA HIS A 215 -16.86 1.29 -32.75
C HIS A 215 -17.39 0.93 -31.38
N VAL A 216 -16.79 1.37 -30.26
CA VAL A 216 -17.37 1.13 -28.95
C VAL A 216 -16.94 2.27 -27.99
N LEU A 217 -17.72 3.33 -28.03
CA LEU A 217 -17.52 4.39 -27.05
C LEU A 217 -18.29 4.01 -25.79
N VAL A 218 -17.59 3.61 -24.75
CA VAL A 218 -18.16 3.25 -23.43
C VAL A 218 -19.11 4.32 -22.94
N GLN A 219 -18.75 5.60 -23.05
CA GLN A 219 -19.59 6.72 -22.65
C GLN A 219 -20.98 6.76 -23.37
N ARG A 220 -21.10 6.19 -24.58
CA ARG A 220 -22.39 6.09 -25.28
C ARG A 220 -23.25 4.92 -24.81
N GLN A 221 -22.63 3.92 -24.20
CA GLN A 221 -23.35 2.76 -23.66
C GLN A 221 -23.94 3.05 -22.28
N ILE A 222 -23.25 3.86 -21.47
CA ILE A 222 -23.64 4.14 -20.09
C ILE A 222 -25.08 4.64 -19.93
N PRO A 223 -25.60 5.59 -20.73
CA PRO A 223 -26.98 6.05 -20.58
C PRO A 223 -28.00 4.91 -20.71
N VAL A 224 -27.89 4.11 -21.78
CA VAL A 224 -28.80 2.97 -22.01
C VAL A 224 -28.60 1.87 -20.95
N PHE A 225 -27.34 1.59 -20.60
CA PHE A 225 -27.02 0.61 -19.56
C PHE A 225 -27.61 1.00 -18.19
N SER A 226 -27.64 2.29 -17.84
CA SER A 226 -28.13 2.77 -16.56
C SER A 226 -29.61 3.19 -16.57
N GLU A 227 -30.30 3.11 -17.71
CA GLU A 227 -31.73 3.42 -17.80
C GLU A 227 -32.57 2.45 -16.96
N GLY A 228 -33.59 2.98 -16.28
CA GLY A 228 -34.52 2.19 -15.49
C GLY A 228 -33.94 1.53 -14.24
N MET A 229 -32.80 1.98 -13.72
CA MET A 229 -32.29 1.52 -12.42
C MET A 229 -33.25 1.90 -11.30
N LYS A 230 -33.37 1.03 -10.30
CA LYS A 230 -34.14 1.31 -9.09
C LYS A 230 -33.64 2.57 -8.41
N ASP A 231 -34.52 3.27 -7.72
CA ASP A 231 -34.15 4.45 -6.97
C ASP A 231 -33.06 4.14 -5.89
N HIS A 232 -31.98 4.91 -5.91
CA HIS A 232 -30.78 4.71 -5.10
C HIS A 232 -30.17 6.08 -4.72
N ASP A 233 -29.38 6.08 -3.65
CA ASP A 233 -28.71 7.29 -3.14
C ASP A 233 -27.32 7.46 -3.76
N LEU A 234 -26.67 6.34 -4.12
CA LEU A 234 -25.26 6.24 -4.46
C LEU A 234 -25.03 5.14 -5.49
N VAL A 235 -24.13 5.36 -6.42
CA VAL A 235 -23.59 4.33 -7.31
C VAL A 235 -22.20 3.93 -6.79
N ILE A 236 -22.02 2.64 -6.53
CA ILE A 236 -20.72 2.03 -6.28
C ILE A 236 -20.19 1.47 -7.61
N ALA A 237 -19.02 1.94 -8.02
CA ALA A 237 -18.31 1.48 -9.20
C ALA A 237 -17.20 0.49 -8.81
N ALA A 238 -17.39 -0.79 -9.13
CA ALA A 238 -16.38 -1.83 -8.96
C ALA A 238 -15.74 -2.14 -10.32
N ASP A 239 -14.73 -1.37 -10.68
CA ASP A 239 -14.05 -1.36 -11.98
C ASP A 239 -12.54 -1.27 -11.77
N ALA A 240 -11.96 -2.36 -11.24
CA ALA A 240 -10.52 -2.45 -11.01
C ALA A 240 -9.73 -2.46 -12.34
N SER A 241 -10.39 -2.90 -13.43
CA SER A 241 -9.84 -2.94 -14.78
C SER A 241 -9.88 -1.59 -15.50
N ASP A 242 -10.49 -0.55 -14.89
CA ASP A 242 -10.61 0.81 -15.43
C ASP A 242 -11.26 0.85 -16.83
N VAL A 243 -12.36 0.15 -17.01
CA VAL A 243 -13.09 0.04 -18.30
C VAL A 243 -14.15 1.13 -18.45
N PHE A 244 -14.99 1.34 -17.43
CA PHE A 244 -16.21 2.14 -17.55
C PHE A 244 -16.41 3.19 -16.44
N ALA A 245 -15.84 2.98 -15.27
CA ALA A 245 -16.14 3.81 -14.09
C ALA A 245 -15.89 5.31 -14.29
N PRO A 246 -14.83 5.76 -14.99
CA PRO A 246 -14.58 7.20 -15.20
C PRO A 246 -15.69 7.92 -15.95
N TYR A 247 -16.54 7.19 -16.71
CA TYR A 247 -17.65 7.76 -17.45
C TYR A 247 -18.95 7.87 -16.65
N LEU A 248 -19.09 7.08 -15.56
CA LEU A 248 -20.33 7.04 -14.76
C LEU A 248 -20.77 8.42 -14.23
N PRO A 249 -19.89 9.25 -13.65
CA PRO A 249 -20.32 10.52 -13.05
C PRO A 249 -21.05 11.47 -14.01
N PHE A 250 -20.80 11.32 -15.31
CA PHE A 250 -21.25 12.27 -16.34
C PHE A 250 -22.22 11.69 -17.37
N HIS A 251 -22.34 10.37 -17.44
CA HIS A 251 -23.09 9.71 -18.53
C HIS A 251 -24.23 8.82 -18.04
N MET A 252 -24.46 8.69 -16.73
CA MET A 252 -25.59 7.93 -16.24
C MET A 252 -26.92 8.58 -16.61
N TRP A 253 -27.95 7.75 -16.84
CA TRP A 253 -29.30 8.20 -17.13
C TRP A 253 -29.89 9.06 -16.00
N ASP A 254 -29.77 8.60 -14.76
CA ASP A 254 -30.12 9.33 -13.55
C ASP A 254 -28.85 9.67 -12.75
N PRO A 255 -28.40 10.94 -12.76
CA PRO A 255 -27.16 11.33 -12.08
C PRO A 255 -27.26 11.12 -10.58
N ARG A 256 -26.33 10.35 -10.02
CA ARG A 256 -26.15 10.15 -8.58
C ARG A 256 -24.67 10.28 -8.22
N PRO A 257 -24.32 10.53 -6.94
CA PRO A 257 -22.94 10.41 -6.51
C PRO A 257 -22.33 9.05 -6.92
N VAL A 258 -21.10 9.04 -7.39
CA VAL A 258 -20.35 7.83 -7.73
C VAL A 258 -19.18 7.70 -6.77
N MET A 259 -18.98 6.50 -6.23
CA MET A 259 -17.85 6.17 -5.35
C MET A 259 -17.24 4.81 -5.75
N GLY A 260 -16.01 4.57 -5.36
CA GLY A 260 -15.27 3.35 -5.69
C GLY A 260 -14.17 3.60 -6.71
N ALA A 261 -14.22 2.97 -7.86
CA ALA A 261 -13.20 3.15 -8.91
C ALA A 261 -13.24 4.54 -9.57
N ALA A 262 -14.35 5.27 -9.44
CA ALA A 262 -14.48 6.65 -9.94
C ALA A 262 -15.28 7.54 -9.00
N GLY A 263 -15.38 8.83 -9.34
CA GLY A 263 -15.97 9.82 -8.45
C GLY A 263 -15.15 10.00 -7.19
N LEU A 264 -15.69 9.61 -6.04
CA LEU A 264 -14.94 9.63 -4.78
C LEU A 264 -14.22 8.28 -4.59
N ARG A 265 -12.90 8.27 -4.74
CA ARG A 265 -12.06 7.08 -4.72
C ARG A 265 -11.31 6.91 -3.40
N PRO A 266 -11.29 5.70 -2.80
CA PRO A 266 -10.47 5.41 -1.65
C PRO A 266 -9.02 5.15 -2.10
N VAL A 267 -8.05 5.83 -1.49
CA VAL A 267 -6.63 5.68 -1.80
C VAL A 267 -5.78 5.72 -0.53
N SER A 268 -4.63 5.08 -0.54
CA SER A 268 -3.68 5.21 0.57
C SER A 268 -2.99 6.58 0.55
N PHE A 269 -2.67 7.10 -0.63
CA PHE A 269 -2.05 8.42 -0.79
C PHE A 269 -2.32 8.98 -2.19
N HIS A 270 -2.34 10.30 -2.31
CA HIS A 270 -2.47 10.99 -3.59
C HIS A 270 -1.76 12.35 -3.57
N ALA A 271 -1.30 12.82 -4.75
CA ALA A 271 -0.61 14.09 -4.91
C ALA A 271 -1.44 15.33 -4.48
N ALA A 272 -2.76 15.21 -4.35
CA ALA A 272 -3.61 16.27 -3.79
C ALA A 272 -3.57 16.35 -2.25
N THR A 273 -2.79 15.50 -1.56
CA THR A 273 -2.69 15.51 -0.11
C THR A 273 -1.75 16.63 0.34
N GLU A 274 -2.31 17.66 1.00
CA GLU A 274 -1.53 18.83 1.45
C GLU A 274 -1.33 18.86 2.98
N ALA A 275 -2.14 18.11 3.72
CA ALA A 275 -2.12 18.07 5.17
C ALA A 275 -0.94 17.26 5.73
N TRP A 276 -0.69 17.42 7.04
CA TRP A 276 0.23 16.59 7.85
C TRP A 276 1.67 16.50 7.32
N GLY A 277 2.16 17.55 6.64
CA GLY A 277 3.51 17.58 6.07
C GLY A 277 3.62 16.94 4.68
N ALA A 278 2.53 16.45 4.09
CA ALA A 278 2.54 15.80 2.78
C ALA A 278 3.04 16.72 1.66
N THR A 279 2.79 18.02 1.72
CA THR A 279 3.33 18.98 0.75
C THR A 279 4.87 18.97 0.71
N GLN A 280 5.52 18.84 1.89
CA GLN A 280 6.98 18.75 1.95
C GLN A 280 7.50 17.45 1.33
N PHE A 281 6.85 16.34 1.64
CA PHE A 281 7.15 15.03 1.03
C PHE A 281 7.03 15.09 -0.50
N GLN A 282 5.94 15.63 -1.02
CA GLN A 282 5.69 15.73 -2.46
C GLN A 282 6.71 16.61 -3.17
N ARG A 283 7.07 17.79 -2.60
CA ARG A 283 8.09 18.66 -3.17
C ARG A 283 9.45 17.98 -3.28
N ARG A 284 9.82 17.19 -2.27
CA ARG A 284 11.06 16.41 -2.31
C ARG A 284 10.99 15.31 -3.36
N PHE A 285 9.86 14.62 -3.45
CA PHE A 285 9.63 13.61 -4.48
C PHE A 285 9.69 14.21 -5.89
N GLU A 286 9.01 15.34 -6.11
CA GLU A 286 9.02 16.04 -7.40
C GLU A 286 10.42 16.55 -7.77
N ALA A 287 11.17 17.09 -6.80
CA ALA A 287 12.57 17.52 -7.02
C ALA A 287 13.47 16.35 -7.42
N LEU A 288 13.24 15.15 -6.86
CA LEU A 288 14.01 13.95 -7.16
C LEU A 288 13.65 13.33 -8.52
N THR A 289 12.40 13.44 -8.96
CA THR A 289 11.84 12.63 -10.07
C THR A 289 11.36 13.44 -11.27
N GLY A 290 11.08 14.74 -11.09
CA GLY A 290 10.45 15.61 -12.10
C GLY A 290 8.97 15.30 -12.35
N ARG A 291 8.32 14.51 -11.52
CA ARG A 291 6.91 14.11 -11.64
C ARG A 291 6.19 14.06 -10.29
N GLN A 292 4.87 14.03 -10.33
CA GLN A 292 4.05 13.83 -9.14
C GLN A 292 4.16 12.39 -8.62
N VAL A 293 4.00 12.25 -7.29
CA VAL A 293 3.96 10.98 -6.61
C VAL A 293 2.69 10.20 -6.99
N ARG A 294 2.84 8.91 -7.26
CA ARG A 294 1.76 7.94 -7.42
C ARG A 294 1.58 7.14 -6.13
N GLU A 295 0.44 6.46 -6.01
CA GLU A 295 0.16 5.65 -4.82
C GLU A 295 1.21 4.55 -4.59
N GLU A 296 1.67 3.90 -5.66
CA GLU A 296 2.70 2.85 -5.62
C GLU A 296 4.06 3.40 -5.16
N ASP A 297 4.40 4.62 -5.57
CA ASP A 297 5.63 5.28 -5.07
C ASP A 297 5.56 5.51 -3.56
N TYR A 298 4.41 6.00 -3.09
CA TYR A 298 4.19 6.21 -1.66
C TYR A 298 4.20 4.88 -0.89
N GLN A 299 3.61 3.83 -1.40
CA GLN A 299 3.57 2.53 -0.72
C GLN A 299 4.95 1.89 -0.61
N VAL A 300 5.79 1.97 -1.65
CA VAL A 300 7.20 1.53 -1.58
C VAL A 300 8.00 2.40 -0.61
N TRP A 301 7.84 3.73 -0.69
CA TRP A 301 8.45 4.63 0.30
C TRP A 301 8.04 4.26 1.72
N LEU A 302 6.76 4.03 1.97
CA LEU A 302 6.24 3.67 3.30
C LEU A 302 6.80 2.32 3.77
N ALA A 303 6.87 1.31 2.90
CA ALA A 303 7.44 0.00 3.22
C ALA A 303 8.91 0.11 3.65
N LEU A 304 9.71 0.87 2.92
CA LEU A 304 11.13 1.08 3.25
C LEU A 304 11.30 1.97 4.49
N ARG A 305 10.38 2.91 4.75
CA ARG A 305 10.37 3.69 6.00
C ARG A 305 10.00 2.84 7.21
N VAL A 306 9.07 1.88 7.03
CA VAL A 306 8.73 0.87 8.06
C VAL A 306 9.97 0.04 8.43
N LEU A 307 10.70 -0.47 7.44
CA LEU A 307 11.95 -1.18 7.67
C LEU A 307 13.00 -0.27 8.33
N GLY A 308 13.18 0.95 7.85
CA GLY A 308 14.14 1.91 8.40
C GLY A 308 13.85 2.30 9.84
N GLU A 309 12.58 2.47 10.22
CA GLU A 309 12.18 2.71 11.61
C GLU A 309 12.48 1.49 12.49
N ALA A 310 12.10 0.29 12.02
CA ALA A 310 12.37 -0.94 12.75
C ALA A 310 13.88 -1.15 12.97
N VAL A 311 14.71 -1.00 11.95
CA VAL A 311 16.18 -1.06 12.06
C VAL A 311 16.71 0.00 13.03
N THR A 312 16.21 1.22 12.94
CA THR A 312 16.63 2.32 13.85
C THR A 312 16.37 1.99 15.31
N ARG A 313 15.30 1.25 15.63
CA ARG A 313 14.90 0.89 16.99
C ARG A 313 15.54 -0.38 17.51
N THR A 314 15.84 -1.32 16.64
CA THR A 314 16.34 -2.64 17.03
C THR A 314 17.85 -2.80 16.81
N ASP A 315 18.47 -1.91 16.03
CA ASP A 315 19.88 -1.97 15.65
C ASP A 315 20.28 -3.27 14.97
N THR A 316 19.35 -3.86 14.19
CA THR A 316 19.54 -5.11 13.44
C THR A 316 18.88 -5.06 12.06
N ALA A 317 19.36 -5.89 11.14
CA ALA A 317 18.69 -6.17 9.85
C ALA A 317 18.18 -7.63 9.80
N ASP A 318 18.09 -8.32 10.93
CA ASP A 318 17.56 -9.68 11.00
C ASP A 318 16.05 -9.69 10.73
N PRO A 319 15.55 -10.46 9.74
CA PRO A 319 14.14 -10.48 9.37
C PRO A 319 13.20 -10.86 10.51
N ALA A 320 13.59 -11.79 11.37
CA ALA A 320 12.74 -12.28 12.45
C ALA A 320 12.62 -11.23 13.58
N GLU A 321 13.73 -10.57 13.92
CA GLU A 321 13.75 -9.51 14.92
C GLU A 321 12.97 -8.28 14.45
N LEU A 322 13.16 -7.87 13.19
CA LEU A 322 12.41 -6.76 12.58
C LEU A 322 10.92 -7.06 12.55
N ARG A 323 10.53 -8.28 12.12
CA ARG A 323 9.13 -8.70 12.13
C ARG A 323 8.54 -8.66 13.53
N ALA A 324 9.24 -9.19 14.53
CA ALA A 324 8.77 -9.22 15.90
C ALA A 324 8.55 -7.80 16.44
N TYR A 325 9.48 -6.88 16.17
CA TYR A 325 9.34 -5.48 16.55
C TYR A 325 8.16 -4.80 15.85
N MET A 326 8.02 -4.98 14.52
CA MET A 326 6.93 -4.36 13.75
C MET A 326 5.53 -4.82 14.18
N LEU A 327 5.38 -6.07 14.60
CA LEU A 327 4.13 -6.61 15.12
C LEU A 327 3.90 -6.29 16.61
N GLY A 328 4.91 -5.78 17.29
CA GLY A 328 4.85 -5.40 18.70
C GLY A 328 4.14 -4.07 18.92
N PRO A 329 3.77 -3.79 20.18
CA PRO A 329 3.04 -2.58 20.57
C PRO A 329 3.88 -1.29 20.49
N GLU A 330 5.20 -1.42 20.44
CA GLU A 330 6.13 -0.28 20.40
C GLU A 330 6.33 0.29 18.99
N PHE A 331 5.92 -0.47 17.95
CA PHE A 331 6.06 0.00 16.58
C PHE A 331 5.03 1.06 16.25
N GLU A 332 5.51 2.23 15.86
CA GLU A 332 4.70 3.32 15.33
C GLU A 332 5.52 4.16 14.35
N LEU A 333 4.91 4.61 13.28
CA LEU A 333 5.55 5.44 12.27
C LEU A 333 4.65 6.60 11.84
N ALA A 334 5.21 7.80 11.76
CA ALA A 334 4.56 8.93 11.10
C ALA A 334 4.70 8.82 9.58
N ALA A 335 3.57 8.84 8.87
CA ALA A 335 3.49 8.54 7.44
C ALA A 335 2.67 9.57 6.66
N PHE A 336 2.68 10.84 7.08
CA PHE A 336 1.90 11.92 6.48
C PHE A 336 0.38 11.63 6.41
N LYS A 337 -0.14 10.95 7.43
CA LYS A 337 -1.52 10.48 7.52
C LYS A 337 -2.35 11.15 8.62
N GLY A 338 -1.77 12.12 9.34
CA GLY A 338 -2.42 12.77 10.49
C GLY A 338 -2.39 11.95 11.78
N GLN A 339 -2.12 10.66 11.71
CA GLN A 339 -1.92 9.77 12.84
C GLN A 339 -0.83 8.74 12.51
N LYS A 340 -0.30 8.10 13.54
CA LYS A 340 0.73 7.07 13.40
C LYS A 340 0.13 5.80 12.80
N VAL A 341 0.92 5.11 11.98
CA VAL A 341 0.59 3.80 11.43
C VAL A 341 1.24 2.71 12.28
N THR A 342 0.56 1.57 12.45
CA THR A 342 0.99 0.41 13.23
C THR A 342 0.59 -0.87 12.50
N PHE A 343 1.12 -2.03 12.89
CA PHE A 343 0.67 -3.29 12.30
C PHE A 343 -0.41 -3.98 13.15
N ARG A 344 -1.24 -4.77 12.49
CA ARG A 344 -2.14 -5.75 13.10
C ARG A 344 -1.36 -7.02 13.41
N ASP A 345 -1.40 -7.47 14.65
CA ASP A 345 -0.69 -8.65 15.14
C ASP A 345 -1.31 -9.97 14.66
N TRP A 346 -2.57 -9.95 14.16
CA TRP A 346 -3.31 -11.15 13.73
C TRP A 346 -3.23 -11.47 12.23
N ASN A 347 -2.79 -10.52 11.40
CA ASN A 347 -2.71 -10.73 9.95
C ASN A 347 -1.64 -9.92 9.22
N GLY A 348 -0.79 -9.19 9.95
CA GLY A 348 0.31 -8.43 9.38
C GLY A 348 -0.08 -7.22 8.51
N GLN A 349 -1.34 -6.75 8.57
CA GLN A 349 -1.79 -5.57 7.83
C GLN A 349 -1.42 -4.29 8.56
N LEU A 350 -0.86 -3.32 7.85
CA LEU A 350 -0.61 -1.98 8.37
C LEU A 350 -1.94 -1.24 8.59
N ARG A 351 -2.18 -0.78 9.83
CA ARG A 351 -3.26 0.15 10.14
C ARG A 351 -2.90 1.52 9.62
N GLN A 352 -3.73 2.08 8.79
CA GLN A 352 -3.52 3.42 8.23
C GLN A 352 -4.85 4.07 7.88
N PRO A 353 -4.97 5.41 8.03
CA PRO A 353 -6.10 6.13 7.47
C PRO A 353 -6.11 6.04 5.95
N LEU A 354 -7.31 6.01 5.37
CA LEU A 354 -7.51 6.03 3.93
C LEU A 354 -8.13 7.34 3.50
N LEU A 355 -7.61 7.89 2.43
CA LEU A 355 -8.06 9.15 1.87
C LEU A 355 -9.21 8.89 0.89
N LEU A 356 -10.22 9.74 0.92
CA LEU A 356 -11.28 9.76 -0.08
C LEU A 356 -11.04 10.95 -1.01
N TYR A 357 -10.70 10.65 -2.25
CA TYR A 357 -10.18 11.57 -3.24
C TYR A 357 -11.10 11.67 -4.45
N ASP A 358 -11.43 12.88 -4.90
CA ASP A 358 -12.38 13.13 -6.00
C ASP A 358 -11.73 13.38 -7.38
N GLY A 359 -10.43 13.24 -7.47
CA GLY A 359 -9.67 13.58 -8.68
C GLY A 359 -8.92 14.92 -8.55
N ARG A 360 -9.23 15.74 -7.54
CA ARG A 360 -8.62 17.05 -7.35
C ARG A 360 -8.22 17.36 -5.91
N ILE A 361 -9.03 16.93 -4.94
CA ILE A 361 -8.81 17.18 -3.51
C ILE A 361 -9.08 15.92 -2.68
N ASN A 362 -8.52 15.86 -1.49
CA ASN A 362 -8.96 14.93 -0.46
C ASN A 362 -10.24 15.47 0.19
N VAL A 363 -11.35 14.81 -0.09
CA VAL A 363 -12.69 15.21 0.39
C VAL A 363 -12.88 14.82 1.85
N SER A 364 -12.37 13.65 2.23
CA SER A 364 -12.47 13.12 3.60
C SER A 364 -11.36 12.11 3.87
N VAL A 365 -11.27 11.68 5.12
CA VAL A 365 -10.35 10.64 5.58
C VAL A 365 -11.13 9.64 6.42
N SER A 366 -11.03 8.36 6.09
CA SER A 366 -11.60 7.27 6.89
C SER A 366 -10.53 6.66 7.81
N PRO A 367 -10.93 6.24 9.03
CA PRO A 367 -12.29 6.15 9.57
C PRO A 367 -12.98 7.50 9.75
N GLN A 368 -14.30 7.51 9.49
CA GLN A 368 -15.11 8.70 9.71
C GLN A 368 -15.44 8.88 11.19
N ASP A 369 -15.72 10.12 11.60
CA ASP A 369 -16.15 10.42 12.97
C ASP A 369 -17.40 9.61 13.35
N GLY A 370 -17.36 8.98 14.52
CA GLY A 370 -18.46 8.15 15.03
C GLY A 370 -18.30 6.66 14.77
N PHE A 371 -17.38 6.24 13.93
CA PHE A 371 -17.03 4.83 13.78
C PHE A 371 -15.94 4.48 14.80
N LEU A 372 -16.29 3.67 15.78
CA LEU A 372 -15.44 3.33 16.92
C LEU A 372 -15.10 1.84 16.92
N HIS A 373 -13.90 1.52 17.37
CA HIS A 373 -13.43 0.17 17.58
C HIS A 373 -12.71 0.06 18.93
N GLN A 374 -12.74 -1.14 19.55
CA GLN A 374 -12.20 -1.34 20.91
C GLN A 374 -10.68 -1.13 21.00
N ARG A 375 -9.91 -1.49 19.96
CA ARG A 375 -8.45 -1.39 19.94
C ARG A 375 -8.00 -0.08 19.29
N SER A 376 -8.45 0.18 18.09
CA SER A 376 -8.08 1.36 17.30
C SER A 376 -9.21 1.70 16.33
N PRO A 377 -9.58 2.96 16.14
CA PRO A 377 -10.53 3.33 15.08
C PRO A 377 -10.12 2.83 13.69
N LEU A 378 -8.81 2.66 13.44
CA LEU A 378 -8.30 2.11 12.18
C LEU A 378 -8.67 0.63 11.96
N ASP A 379 -9.12 -0.07 12.99
CA ASP A 379 -9.56 -1.47 12.88
C ASP A 379 -11.04 -1.60 12.45
N THR A 380 -11.75 -0.47 12.24
CA THR A 380 -13.03 -0.47 11.53
C THR A 380 -12.88 -0.71 10.03
N LEU A 381 -11.65 -0.56 9.49
CA LEU A 381 -11.34 -0.74 8.07
C LEU A 381 -10.72 -2.10 7.82
N GLY A 382 -11.35 -2.94 7.01
CA GLY A 382 -10.87 -4.27 6.62
C GLY A 382 -11.25 -5.37 7.61
N LEU A 383 -10.57 -6.52 7.53
CA LEU A 383 -10.87 -7.66 8.39
C LEU A 383 -10.40 -7.42 9.83
N ASP A 384 -11.32 -7.45 10.78
CA ASP A 384 -10.98 -7.46 12.20
C ASP A 384 -10.50 -8.86 12.67
N ALA A 385 -9.89 -8.91 13.84
CA ALA A 385 -9.33 -10.14 14.40
C ALA A 385 -10.33 -11.33 14.46
N PRO A 386 -11.61 -11.14 14.85
CA PRO A 386 -12.60 -12.23 14.84
C PRO A 386 -13.00 -12.69 13.44
N GLU A 387 -12.85 -11.86 12.42
CA GLU A 387 -13.23 -12.16 11.04
C GLU A 387 -12.11 -12.89 10.28
N SER A 388 -10.86 -12.72 10.71
CA SER A 388 -9.70 -13.27 10.00
C SER A 388 -9.52 -14.76 10.27
N SER A 389 -9.42 -15.54 9.20
CA SER A 389 -9.06 -16.95 9.23
C SER A 389 -7.54 -17.19 9.12
N CYS A 390 -6.73 -16.12 9.16
CA CYS A 390 -5.28 -16.21 9.08
C CYS A 390 -4.70 -17.04 10.21
N ALA A 391 -4.01 -18.13 9.89
CA ALA A 391 -3.38 -19.03 10.85
C ALA A 391 -1.89 -18.73 11.07
N ALA A 392 -1.23 -18.03 10.13
CA ALA A 392 0.22 -17.81 10.14
C ALA A 392 0.71 -16.82 11.22
N PHE A 393 -0.21 -16.09 11.88
CA PHE A 393 0.07 -15.10 12.92
C PHE A 393 -0.46 -15.52 14.32
N ARG A 394 -0.95 -16.77 14.45
CA ARG A 394 -1.46 -17.34 15.71
C ARG A 394 -0.35 -18.03 16.50
#